data_7812f2a64cde1ae46f13e6f831729d9f
#
_entry.id   7812f2a64cde1ae46f13e6f831729d9f
#
_cell.length_a   1.000
_cell.length_b   1.000
_cell.length_c   1.000
_cell.angle_alpha   90.00
_cell.angle_beta   90.00
_cell.angle_gamma   90.00
#
_symmetry.space_group_name_H-M   'P 1'
#
loop_
_entity.id
_entity.type
_entity.pdbx_description
1 polymer ?
#
loop_
_entity_poly.entity_id
_entity_poly.type
_entity_poly.pdbx_seq_one_letter_code
_entity_poly.pdbx_strand_id
1 'polypeptide(L)'
;MIDNQKSQVFPELLTRSNYDDLLWEPFRQGVEIHRLYKSDHGASAALLRYEAGAKVPHHSHSGYEHIFVLSGSQSDANGKYSKGALIINSPDTSHQVSSEEGCVVLIVWEKPVIIHE
;
A
#
# COMPACT_ATOMS: atom_id res chain seq x y z
N MET A 1 -8.01 -23.16 -15.99
CA MET A 1 -7.92 -23.02 -15.24
C MET A 1 -7.29 -22.90 -14.56
N ILE A 2 -7.01 -22.71 -14.25
CA ILE A 2 -6.50 -22.58 -13.64
C ILE A 2 -6.13 -22.73 -12.61
N ASP A 3 -5.53 -23.34 -12.56
CA ASP A 3 -5.17 -23.42 -11.45
C ASP A 3 -4.78 -22.49 -10.73
N ASN A 4 -4.80 -21.90 -10.82
CA ASN A 4 -4.57 -20.84 -10.12
C ASN A 4 -4.94 -20.85 -8.77
N GLN A 5 -5.10 -21.89 -8.27
CA GLN A 5 -5.64 -22.12 -6.95
C GLN A 5 -4.57 -22.37 -5.91
N LYS A 6 -3.35 -22.08 -6.23
CA LYS A 6 -2.26 -22.29 -5.28
C LYS A 6 -2.19 -21.14 -4.29
N SER A 7 -1.91 -21.46 -3.04
CA SER A 7 -1.59 -20.45 -2.05
C SER A 7 -0.26 -19.79 -2.40
N GLN A 8 -0.15 -18.52 -2.09
CA GLN A 8 1.11 -17.79 -2.19
C GLN A 8 1.64 -17.58 -0.78
N VAL A 9 2.91 -17.86 -0.58
CA VAL A 9 3.55 -17.69 0.73
C VAL A 9 4.77 -16.80 0.55
N PHE A 10 4.87 -15.79 1.37
CA PHE A 10 5.98 -14.84 1.33
C PHE A 10 6.67 -14.87 2.69
N PRO A 11 7.58 -15.86 2.92
CA PRO A 11 8.25 -15.97 4.21
C PRO A 11 8.99 -14.67 4.54
N GLU A 12 8.79 -14.19 5.75
CA GLU A 12 9.50 -13.03 6.27
C GLU A 12 9.27 -11.74 5.51
N LEU A 13 8.24 -11.67 4.64
CA LEU A 13 7.98 -10.45 3.87
C LEU A 13 7.76 -9.22 4.77
N LEU A 14 7.11 -9.42 5.91
CA LEU A 14 6.75 -8.32 6.81
C LEU A 14 7.87 -7.96 7.79
N THR A 15 8.96 -8.73 7.81
CA THR A 15 10.02 -8.57 8.80
C THR A 15 11.40 -8.38 8.17
N ARG A 16 11.46 -8.02 6.90
CA ARG A 16 12.72 -7.84 6.20
C ARG A 16 13.45 -6.59 6.71
N SER A 17 14.77 -6.62 6.65
CA SER A 17 15.57 -5.45 7.00
C SER A 17 15.50 -4.36 5.93
N ASN A 18 15.28 -4.77 4.67
CA ASN A 18 15.03 -3.81 3.58
C ASN A 18 14.27 -4.52 2.46
N TYR A 19 13.84 -3.74 1.48
CA TYR A 19 13.02 -4.23 0.38
C TYR A 19 13.65 -3.90 -0.97
N ASP A 20 14.97 -3.65 -0.99
CA ASP A 20 15.66 -3.16 -2.18
C ASP A 20 15.78 -4.18 -3.29
N ASP A 21 15.76 -5.47 -2.94
CA ASP A 21 15.93 -6.54 -3.92
C ASP A 21 14.62 -6.95 -4.60
N LEU A 22 13.51 -6.36 -4.22
CA LEU A 22 12.23 -6.63 -4.89
C LEU A 22 12.18 -5.89 -6.21
N LEU A 23 11.36 -6.41 -7.12
CA LEU A 23 11.16 -5.78 -8.42
C LEU A 23 10.14 -4.66 -8.26
N TRP A 24 10.60 -3.41 -8.33
CA TRP A 24 9.76 -2.23 -8.18
C TRP A 24 9.43 -1.63 -9.54
N GLU A 25 8.19 -1.21 -9.69
CA GLU A 25 7.72 -0.54 -10.90
C GLU A 25 7.19 0.84 -10.53
N PRO A 26 7.22 1.81 -11.46
CA PRO A 26 6.59 3.10 -11.19
C PRO A 26 5.09 2.92 -10.93
N PHE A 27 4.55 3.66 -9.98
CA PHE A 27 3.13 3.64 -9.67
C PHE A 27 2.54 5.04 -9.83
N ARG A 28 3.11 6.00 -9.13
CA ARG A 28 2.82 7.42 -9.32
C ARG A 28 4.05 8.19 -8.83
N GLN A 29 4.03 9.50 -9.01
CA GLN A 29 5.19 10.31 -8.67
C GLN A 29 5.64 10.06 -7.23
N GLY A 30 6.88 9.66 -7.05
CA GLY A 30 7.46 9.40 -5.75
C GLY A 30 7.04 8.08 -5.11
N VAL A 31 6.26 7.26 -5.80
CA VAL A 31 5.77 5.99 -5.24
C VAL A 31 5.96 4.88 -6.25
N GLU A 32 6.57 3.80 -5.79
CA GLU A 32 6.76 2.59 -6.59
C GLU A 32 5.90 1.46 -6.03
N ILE A 33 5.63 0.47 -6.85
CA ILE A 33 4.76 -0.65 -6.49
C ILE A 33 5.42 -1.99 -6.79
N HIS A 34 5.23 -2.93 -5.88
CA HIS A 34 5.57 -4.33 -6.10
C HIS A 34 4.29 -5.12 -5.86
N ARG A 35 3.67 -5.60 -6.94
CA ARG A 35 2.35 -6.23 -6.84
C ARG A 35 2.47 -7.65 -6.32
N LEU A 36 1.57 -8.03 -5.44
CA LEU A 36 1.47 -9.38 -4.92
C LEU A 36 0.37 -10.15 -5.66
N TYR A 37 -0.78 -9.55 -5.86
CA TYR A 37 -1.83 -10.11 -6.72
C TYR A 37 -2.80 -9.01 -7.14
N LYS A 38 -3.52 -9.27 -8.21
CA LYS A 38 -4.59 -8.40 -8.70
C LYS A 38 -5.69 -9.30 -9.25
N SER A 39 -6.85 -9.27 -8.64
CA SER A 39 -7.98 -10.08 -9.09
C SER A 39 -8.77 -9.35 -10.16
N ASP A 40 -9.61 -10.11 -10.88
CA ASP A 40 -10.51 -9.53 -11.88
C ASP A 40 -11.68 -8.79 -11.26
N HIS A 41 -11.87 -8.94 -9.96
CA HIS A 41 -13.02 -8.37 -9.23
C HIS A 41 -12.67 -7.15 -8.40
N GLY A 42 -11.48 -6.62 -8.57
CA GLY A 42 -11.07 -5.39 -7.90
C GLY A 42 -10.17 -5.58 -6.67
N ALA A 43 -10.21 -6.75 -6.06
CA ALA A 43 -9.33 -7.01 -4.91
C ALA A 43 -7.89 -7.12 -5.38
N SER A 44 -6.98 -6.50 -4.63
CA SER A 44 -5.56 -6.54 -4.96
C SER A 44 -4.72 -6.29 -3.72
N ALA A 45 -3.46 -6.67 -3.79
CA ALA A 45 -2.50 -6.40 -2.72
C ALA A 45 -1.14 -6.12 -3.33
N ALA A 46 -0.37 -5.27 -2.65
CA ALA A 46 0.92 -4.84 -3.15
C ALA A 46 1.75 -4.31 -2.00
N LEU A 47 3.04 -4.14 -2.25
CA LEU A 47 3.86 -3.26 -1.43
C LEU A 47 3.98 -1.94 -2.19
N LEU A 48 3.92 -0.84 -1.47
CA LEU A 48 4.21 0.49 -2.01
C LEU A 48 5.45 1.01 -1.31
N ARG A 49 6.33 1.65 -2.09
CA ARG A 49 7.53 2.28 -1.56
C ARG A 49 7.48 3.77 -1.91
N TYR A 50 7.47 4.59 -0.87
CA TYR A 50 7.40 6.04 -0.98
C TYR A 50 8.80 6.64 -0.83
N GLU A 51 9.16 7.56 -1.70
CA GLU A 51 10.32 8.42 -1.46
C GLU A 51 10.03 9.38 -0.32
N ALA A 52 11.07 9.89 0.32
CA ALA A 52 10.92 10.96 1.31
C ALA A 52 10.23 12.17 0.64
N GLY A 53 9.17 12.66 1.25
CA GLY A 53 8.40 13.78 0.74
C GLY A 53 7.31 13.42 -0.26
N ALA A 54 7.17 12.16 -0.62
CA ALA A 54 6.15 11.75 -1.59
C ALA A 54 4.74 11.93 -1.02
N LYS A 55 3.80 12.20 -1.93
CA LYS A 55 2.40 12.40 -1.57
C LYS A 55 1.51 11.65 -2.55
N VAL A 56 0.41 11.11 -2.03
CA VAL A 56 -0.66 10.58 -2.86
C VAL A 56 -1.81 11.58 -2.77
N PRO A 57 -2.36 12.03 -3.91
CA PRO A 57 -3.45 12.99 -3.89
C PRO A 57 -4.64 12.49 -3.09
N HIS A 58 -5.52 13.42 -2.75
CA HIS A 58 -6.76 13.10 -2.06
C HIS A 58 -7.51 12.02 -2.83
N HIS A 59 -7.93 10.97 -2.13
CA HIS A 59 -8.64 9.86 -2.73
C HIS A 59 -9.65 9.30 -1.74
N SER A 60 -10.62 8.59 -2.27
CA SER A 60 -11.63 7.95 -1.45
C SER A 60 -11.62 6.44 -1.63
N HIS A 61 -12.19 5.76 -0.67
CA HIS A 61 -12.20 4.30 -0.61
C HIS A 61 -13.62 3.81 -0.88
N SER A 62 -13.80 3.01 -1.94
CA SER A 62 -15.09 2.40 -2.23
C SER A 62 -15.22 1.04 -1.54
N GLY A 63 -14.12 0.47 -1.06
CA GLY A 63 -14.08 -0.74 -0.27
C GLY A 63 -13.11 -0.55 0.89
N TYR A 64 -12.90 -1.60 1.66
CA TYR A 64 -11.90 -1.55 2.73
C TYR A 64 -10.50 -1.48 2.15
N GLU A 65 -9.65 -0.73 2.84
CA GLU A 65 -8.22 -0.67 2.53
C GLU A 65 -7.46 -0.93 3.82
N HIS A 66 -6.52 -1.88 3.78
CA HIS A 66 -5.64 -2.18 4.91
C HIS A 66 -4.24 -1.75 4.54
N ILE A 67 -3.59 -1.00 5.43
CA ILE A 67 -2.21 -0.56 5.25
C ILE A 67 -1.41 -1.01 6.46
N PHE A 68 -0.35 -1.77 6.22
CA PHE A 68 0.57 -2.19 7.28
C PHE A 68 1.92 -1.52 7.00
N VAL A 69 2.38 -0.67 7.92
CA VAL A 69 3.65 0.07 7.74
C VAL A 69 4.81 -0.85 8.08
N LEU A 70 5.64 -1.16 7.09
CA LEU A 70 6.77 -2.08 7.22
C LEU A 70 8.07 -1.38 7.55
N SER A 71 8.25 -0.14 7.09
CA SER A 71 9.41 0.69 7.41
C SER A 71 9.04 2.15 7.19
N GLY A 72 9.75 3.04 7.89
CA GLY A 72 9.49 4.47 7.78
C GLY A 72 8.16 4.86 8.40
N SER A 73 7.50 5.84 7.79
CA SER A 73 6.24 6.35 8.30
C SER A 73 5.35 6.86 7.18
N GLN A 74 4.05 6.81 7.42
CA GLN A 74 3.03 7.36 6.54
C GLN A 74 2.13 8.28 7.35
N SER A 75 1.73 9.39 6.78
CA SER A 75 0.93 10.40 7.47
C SER A 75 -0.31 10.77 6.69
N ASP A 76 -1.36 11.14 7.40
CA ASP A 76 -2.55 11.77 6.83
C ASP A 76 -3.02 12.85 7.82
N ALA A 77 -4.20 13.41 7.60
CA ALA A 77 -4.70 14.48 8.45
C ALA A 77 -4.91 14.04 9.91
N ASN A 78 -5.03 12.75 10.15
CA ASN A 78 -5.31 12.22 11.49
C ASN A 78 -4.06 11.87 12.28
N GLY A 79 -2.90 11.74 11.62
CA GLY A 79 -1.69 11.44 12.34
C GLY A 79 -0.57 10.88 11.49
N LYS A 80 0.49 10.49 12.17
CA LYS A 80 1.68 9.88 11.60
C LYS A 80 1.77 8.45 12.13
N TYR A 81 1.95 7.50 11.23
CA TYR A 81 1.94 6.08 11.56
C TYR A 81 3.27 5.47 11.15
N SER A 82 3.98 4.90 12.12
CA SER A 82 5.32 4.37 11.92
C SER A 82 5.31 2.85 11.82
N LYS A 83 6.48 2.28 11.56
CA LYS A 83 6.69 0.83 11.43
C LYS A 83 5.89 0.05 12.47
N GLY A 84 5.15 -0.94 12.03
CA GLY A 84 4.33 -1.80 12.86
C GLY A 84 2.87 -1.36 12.97
N ALA A 85 2.53 -0.15 12.50
CA ALA A 85 1.14 0.32 12.55
C ALA A 85 0.30 -0.38 11.48
N LEU A 86 -0.95 -0.65 11.83
CA LEU A 86 -1.96 -1.14 10.89
C LEU A 86 -3.06 -0.09 10.81
N ILE A 87 -3.34 0.37 9.60
CA ILE A 87 -4.40 1.33 9.36
C ILE A 87 -5.49 0.62 8.55
N ILE A 88 -6.73 0.76 8.97
CA ILE A 88 -7.88 0.20 8.25
C ILE A 88 -8.78 1.36 7.87
N ASN A 89 -8.94 1.58 6.57
CA ASN A 89 -9.83 2.60 6.03
C ASN A 89 -11.11 1.94 5.55
N SER A 90 -12.24 2.33 6.15
CA SER A 90 -13.54 1.78 5.81
C SER A 90 -14.05 2.37 4.50
N PRO A 91 -15.03 1.71 3.85
CA PRO A 91 -15.68 2.32 2.69
C PRO A 91 -16.24 3.70 3.02
N ASP A 92 -16.24 4.57 2.03
CA ASP A 92 -16.75 5.95 2.13
C ASP A 92 -15.87 6.88 2.96
N THR A 93 -14.64 6.47 3.27
CA THR A 93 -13.64 7.38 3.85
C THR A 93 -12.75 7.94 2.75
N SER A 94 -12.09 9.04 3.06
CA SER A 94 -11.17 9.67 2.11
C SER A 94 -10.02 10.32 2.86
N HIS A 95 -8.86 10.43 2.19
CA HIS A 95 -7.72 11.12 2.77
C HIS A 95 -6.67 11.45 1.70
N GLN A 96 -5.73 12.27 2.08
CA GLN A 96 -4.50 12.52 1.35
C GLN A 96 -3.37 11.94 2.20
N VAL A 97 -2.45 11.24 1.56
CA VAL A 97 -1.38 10.53 2.26
C VAL A 97 -0.03 11.13 1.87
N SER A 98 0.88 11.19 2.82
CA SER A 98 2.25 11.60 2.55
C SER A 98 3.21 10.76 3.39
N SER A 99 4.48 10.79 3.00
CA SER A 99 5.54 10.17 3.80
C SER A 99 6.70 11.17 3.87
N GLU A 100 6.95 11.66 5.07
CA GLU A 100 8.00 12.65 5.29
C GLU A 100 9.39 12.05 5.07
N GLU A 101 9.60 10.88 5.61
CA GLU A 101 10.91 10.23 5.59
C GLU A 101 11.02 9.08 4.58
N GLY A 102 9.92 8.79 3.88
CA GLY A 102 9.84 7.61 3.04
C GLY A 102 9.29 6.43 3.84
N CYS A 103 8.75 5.44 3.14
CA CYS A 103 8.22 4.25 3.81
C CYS A 103 8.03 3.11 2.82
N VAL A 104 7.89 1.93 3.38
CA VAL A 104 7.38 0.78 2.66
C VAL A 104 6.15 0.28 3.42
N VAL A 105 5.06 0.10 2.70
CA VAL A 105 3.82 -0.40 3.30
C VAL A 105 3.32 -1.60 2.52
N LEU A 106 2.66 -2.53 3.23
CA LEU A 106 1.83 -3.54 2.59
C LEU A 106 0.43 -2.96 2.53
N ILE A 107 -0.16 -2.99 1.35
CA ILE A 107 -1.50 -2.46 1.16
C ILE A 107 -2.40 -3.54 0.55
N VAL A 108 -3.61 -3.66 1.08
CA VAL A 108 -4.62 -4.59 0.57
C VAL A 108 -5.87 -3.79 0.27
N TRP A 109 -6.32 -3.86 -0.98
CA TRP A 109 -7.51 -3.16 -1.43
C TRP A 109 -8.62 -4.17 -1.71
N GLU A 110 -9.78 -3.94 -1.12
CA GLU A 110 -10.97 -4.70 -1.48
C GLU A 110 -11.47 -4.25 -2.85
N LYS A 111 -11.40 -2.95 -3.11
CA LYS A 111 -11.75 -2.32 -4.38
C LYS A 111 -10.76 -1.21 -4.69
N PRO A 112 -10.59 -0.84 -5.96
CA PRO A 112 -9.71 0.27 -6.31
C PRO A 112 -10.12 1.57 -5.62
N VAL A 113 -9.12 2.40 -5.29
CA VAL A 113 -9.38 3.73 -4.73
C VAL A 113 -9.78 4.67 -5.87
N ILE A 114 -10.45 5.76 -5.51
CA ILE A 114 -10.87 6.79 -6.45
C ILE A 114 -10.06 8.05 -6.16
N ILE A 115 -9.23 8.44 -7.12
CA ILE A 115 -8.37 9.62 -6.97
C ILE A 115 -9.15 10.87 -7.34
N HIS A 116 -9.05 11.89 -6.50
CA HIS A 116 -9.65 13.19 -6.71
C HIS A 116 -8.55 14.19 -7.01
N GLU A 117 -8.38 14.51 -8.26
CA GLU A 117 -7.33 15.45 -8.68
C GLU A 117 -7.89 16.80 -9.07
#